data_e211bec0f7b17f99ac27259973a8197b
#
_entry.id   e211bec0f7b17f99ac27259973a8197b
#
_cell.length_a   1.000
_cell.length_b   1.000
_cell.length_c   1.000
_cell.angle_alpha   90.00
_cell.angle_beta   90.00
_cell.angle_gamma   90.00
#
_symmetry.space_group_name_H-M   'P 1'
#
loop_
_entity.id
_entity.type
_entity.pdbx_description
1 polymer ?
#
loop_
_entity_poly.entity_id
_entity_poly.type
_entity_poly.pdbx_seq_one_letter_code
_entity_poly.pdbx_strand_id
1 'polypeptide(L)'
;MSCPLHSDYTLEPDELVDMIPALRAFARTFYSQREDAEDLVQETLVKALANREKYIPYSPLKSWLFTIMRNTFCTRIRLQKREAPGVAECISPTASVGASQEYTLEAHDVQIALKTLPQKYRRVLSLVVLEGKSYERTAEICACSIGTVKSRLHRARHKLHDIVDG
;
A
#
# COMPACT_ATOMS: atom_id res chain seq x y z
N MET A 1 -21.81 2.54 -25.02
CA MET A 1 -22.17 3.53 -23.96
C MET A 1 -20.90 3.82 -23.19
N SER A 2 -20.24 4.93 -23.57
CA SER A 2 -18.95 5.35 -22.98
C SER A 2 -19.20 5.89 -21.57
N CYS A 3 -18.45 5.39 -20.62
CA CYS A 3 -18.48 5.87 -19.23
C CYS A 3 -17.81 7.25 -19.18
N PRO A 4 -18.48 8.34 -18.83
CA PRO A 4 -17.90 9.68 -18.80
C PRO A 4 -17.38 9.99 -17.39
N LEU A 5 -16.23 9.45 -17.00
CA LEU A 5 -15.55 9.80 -15.74
C LEU A 5 -14.02 9.69 -15.88
N HIS A 6 -13.48 10.27 -16.94
CA HIS A 6 -12.14 10.82 -16.92
C HIS A 6 -12.30 12.31 -16.62
N SER A 7 -12.54 12.66 -15.37
CA SER A 7 -12.32 14.04 -14.96
C SER A 7 -10.81 14.28 -15.02
N ASP A 8 -10.42 15.42 -15.64
CA ASP A 8 -9.05 15.91 -15.79
C ASP A 8 -8.39 16.22 -14.42
N TYR A 9 -8.36 15.22 -13.52
CA TYR A 9 -7.62 15.35 -12.27
C TYR A 9 -6.16 15.04 -12.54
N THR A 10 -5.35 16.06 -12.47
CA THR A 10 -3.88 15.96 -12.50
C THR A 10 -3.37 16.15 -11.07
N LEU A 11 -2.67 15.15 -10.56
CA LEU A 11 -2.03 15.23 -9.25
C LEU A 11 -1.00 16.36 -9.26
N GLU A 12 -1.24 17.39 -8.47
CA GLU A 12 -0.35 18.55 -8.37
C GLU A 12 0.85 18.24 -7.47
N PRO A 13 2.03 18.79 -7.77
CA PRO A 13 3.24 18.60 -6.95
C PRO A 13 3.06 19.02 -5.49
N ASP A 14 2.28 20.07 -5.24
CA ASP A 14 2.02 20.62 -3.90
C ASP A 14 1.30 19.60 -3.00
N GLU A 15 0.37 18.83 -3.55
CA GLU A 15 -0.33 17.77 -2.81
C GLU A 15 0.63 16.66 -2.34
N LEU A 16 1.71 16.41 -3.11
CA LEU A 16 2.77 15.46 -2.71
C LEU A 16 3.63 16.03 -1.59
N VAL A 17 3.89 17.35 -1.61
CA VAL A 17 4.67 18.04 -0.58
C VAL A 17 3.95 17.94 0.76
N ASP A 18 2.65 18.14 0.79
CA ASP A 18 1.83 18.03 2.00
C ASP A 18 1.87 16.62 2.62
N MET A 19 2.14 15.60 1.81
CA MET A 19 2.25 14.21 2.28
C MET A 19 3.62 13.85 2.85
N ILE A 20 4.65 14.69 2.69
CA ILE A 20 6.02 14.40 3.15
C ILE A 20 6.10 14.06 4.64
N PRO A 21 5.44 14.79 5.56
CA PRO A 21 5.49 14.44 6.99
C PRO A 21 4.94 13.02 7.27
N ALA A 22 3.84 12.66 6.61
CA ALA A 22 3.22 11.34 6.74
C ALA A 22 4.12 10.23 6.14
N LEU A 23 4.74 10.50 5.00
CA LEU A 23 5.69 9.60 4.35
C LEU A 23 6.91 9.36 5.23
N ARG A 24 7.48 10.41 5.84
CA ARG A 24 8.61 10.30 6.79
C ARG A 24 8.25 9.45 8.00
N ALA A 25 7.08 9.67 8.60
CA ALA A 25 6.60 8.87 9.71
C ALA A 25 6.47 7.39 9.32
N PHE A 26 5.93 7.10 8.14
CA PHE A 26 5.78 5.74 7.63
C PHE A 26 7.13 5.10 7.25
N ALA A 27 8.05 5.83 6.63
CA ALA A 27 9.38 5.33 6.29
C ALA A 27 10.20 4.88 7.51
N ARG A 28 10.04 5.56 8.66
CA ARG A 28 10.67 5.18 9.93
C ARG A 28 10.18 3.84 10.48
N THR A 29 9.06 3.32 10.02
CA THR A 29 8.63 1.96 10.40
C THR A 29 9.42 0.88 9.67
N PHE A 30 10.10 1.22 8.58
CA PHE A 30 10.92 0.31 7.79
C PHE A 30 12.41 0.41 8.13
N TYR A 31 12.89 1.61 8.43
CA TYR A 31 14.29 1.91 8.69
C TYR A 31 14.49 2.64 10.01
N SER A 32 15.42 2.15 10.83
CA SER A 32 15.85 2.83 12.05
C SER A 32 16.77 4.02 11.76
N GLN A 33 17.56 3.94 10.69
CA GLN A 33 18.45 5.01 10.27
C GLN A 33 17.67 6.09 9.52
N ARG A 34 17.93 7.34 9.90
CA ARG A 34 17.21 8.50 9.33
C ARG A 34 17.49 8.66 7.83
N GLU A 35 18.73 8.45 7.43
CA GLU A 35 19.17 8.60 6.04
C GLU A 35 18.47 7.62 5.12
N ASP A 36 18.41 6.33 5.49
CA ASP A 36 17.69 5.29 4.74
C ASP A 36 16.19 5.58 4.61
N ALA A 37 15.60 6.13 5.68
CA ALA A 37 14.19 6.52 5.67
C ALA A 37 13.94 7.70 4.72
N GLU A 38 14.79 8.73 4.74
CA GLU A 38 14.68 9.88 3.82
C GLU A 38 14.90 9.44 2.36
N ASP A 39 15.84 8.55 2.10
CA ASP A 39 16.07 7.98 0.76
C ASP A 39 14.85 7.22 0.25
N LEU A 40 14.16 6.47 1.14
CA LEU A 40 12.93 5.78 0.78
C LEU A 40 11.80 6.78 0.47
N VAL A 41 11.70 7.88 1.22
CA VAL A 41 10.74 8.95 0.93
C VAL A 41 11.01 9.58 -0.42
N GLN A 42 12.26 9.97 -0.72
CA GLN A 42 12.63 10.57 -1.99
C GLN A 42 12.31 9.63 -3.17
N GLU A 43 12.71 8.37 -3.09
CA GLU A 43 12.42 7.40 -4.15
C GLU A 43 10.91 7.19 -4.34
N THR A 44 10.15 7.23 -3.26
CA THR A 44 8.68 7.14 -3.32
C THR A 44 8.09 8.32 -4.07
N LEU A 45 8.54 9.55 -3.78
CA LEU A 45 8.07 10.77 -4.45
C LEU A 45 8.44 10.77 -5.94
N VAL A 46 9.67 10.38 -6.30
CA VAL A 46 10.09 10.23 -7.70
C VAL A 46 9.19 9.25 -8.45
N LYS A 47 8.90 8.09 -7.84
CA LYS A 47 8.00 7.10 -8.44
C LYS A 47 6.56 7.58 -8.53
N ALA A 48 6.09 8.34 -7.56
CA ALA A 48 4.76 8.93 -7.57
C ALA A 48 4.63 9.93 -8.72
N LEU A 49 5.59 10.83 -8.88
CA LEU A 49 5.64 11.79 -9.98
C LEU A 49 5.69 11.11 -11.35
N ALA A 50 6.51 10.08 -11.50
CA ALA A 50 6.63 9.31 -12.73
C ALA A 50 5.37 8.49 -13.07
N ASN A 51 4.48 8.27 -12.13
CA ASN A 51 3.26 7.50 -12.30
C ASN A 51 1.98 8.29 -11.93
N ARG A 52 2.05 9.62 -11.89
CA ARG A 52 0.93 10.49 -11.49
C ARG A 52 -0.34 10.23 -12.29
N GLU A 53 -0.23 9.88 -13.57
CA GLU A 53 -1.34 9.54 -14.46
C GLU A 53 -2.11 8.27 -14.01
N LYS A 54 -1.49 7.42 -13.18
CA LYS A 54 -2.09 6.20 -12.64
C LYS A 54 -2.81 6.43 -11.33
N TYR A 55 -2.68 7.61 -10.75
CA TYR A 55 -3.42 7.96 -9.56
C TYR A 55 -4.88 8.22 -9.92
N ILE A 56 -5.77 7.55 -9.22
CA ILE A 56 -7.21 7.70 -9.37
C ILE A 56 -7.74 8.38 -8.10
N PRO A 57 -8.36 9.56 -8.18
CA PRO A 57 -8.75 10.37 -7.02
C PRO A 57 -9.82 9.74 -6.11
N TYR A 58 -10.35 8.58 -6.47
CA TYR A 58 -11.24 7.79 -5.59
C TYR A 58 -10.53 7.11 -4.41
N SER A 59 -9.20 7.07 -4.39
CA SER A 59 -8.46 6.57 -3.25
C SER A 59 -7.71 7.72 -2.58
N PRO A 60 -7.60 7.73 -1.23
CA PRO A 60 -6.80 8.73 -0.53
C PRO A 60 -5.36 8.74 -1.06
N LEU A 61 -4.84 9.91 -1.42
CA LEU A 61 -3.48 10.09 -1.92
C LEU A 61 -2.44 9.44 -1.01
N LYS A 62 -2.62 9.60 0.30
CA LYS A 62 -1.80 8.96 1.34
C LYS A 62 -1.70 7.44 1.16
N SER A 63 -2.82 6.76 0.91
CA SER A 63 -2.85 5.29 0.75
C SER A 63 -2.13 4.85 -0.53
N TRP A 64 -2.26 5.61 -1.59
CA TRP A 64 -1.56 5.35 -2.84
C TRP A 64 -0.05 5.52 -2.68
N LEU A 65 0.40 6.60 -2.04
CA LEU A 65 1.81 6.85 -1.74
C LEU A 65 2.41 5.79 -0.81
N PHE A 66 1.69 5.38 0.23
CA PHE A 66 2.13 4.31 1.12
C PHE A 66 2.27 2.97 0.40
N THR A 67 1.42 2.70 -0.58
CA THR A 67 1.55 1.50 -1.44
C THR A 67 2.82 1.57 -2.30
N ILE A 68 3.13 2.73 -2.89
CA ILE A 68 4.37 2.94 -3.65
C ILE A 68 5.58 2.73 -2.73
N MET A 69 5.60 3.37 -1.56
CA MET A 69 6.70 3.28 -0.60
C MET A 69 6.96 1.83 -0.18
N ARG A 70 5.92 1.11 0.20
CA ARG A 70 6.03 -0.29 0.59
C ARG A 70 6.57 -1.17 -0.53
N ASN A 71 6.06 -0.99 -1.75
CA ASN A 71 6.54 -1.73 -2.92
C ASN A 71 8.01 -1.42 -3.20
N THR A 72 8.43 -0.17 -3.04
CA THR A 72 9.82 0.27 -3.18
C THR A 72 10.71 -0.40 -2.15
N PHE A 73 10.32 -0.37 -0.88
CA PHE A 73 11.03 -1.06 0.20
C PHE A 73 11.15 -2.57 -0.06
N CYS A 74 10.05 -3.24 -0.40
CA CYS A 74 10.08 -4.68 -0.71
C CYS A 74 10.99 -5.01 -1.90
N THR A 75 11.08 -4.12 -2.89
CA THR A 75 11.97 -4.29 -4.04
C THR A 75 13.44 -4.15 -3.62
N ARG A 76 13.78 -3.14 -2.80
CA ARG A 76 15.13 -2.95 -2.24
C ARG A 76 15.59 -4.20 -1.46
N ILE A 77 14.74 -4.69 -0.56
CA ILE A 77 15.05 -5.91 0.23
C ILE A 77 15.26 -7.14 -0.67
N ARG A 78 14.47 -7.30 -1.73
CA ARG A 78 14.66 -8.41 -2.67
C ARG A 78 15.98 -8.32 -3.44
N LEU A 79 16.37 -7.12 -3.86
CA LEU A 79 17.64 -6.90 -4.53
C LEU A 79 18.80 -7.21 -3.59
N GLN A 80 18.79 -6.67 -2.37
CA GLN A 80 19.80 -6.95 -1.35
C GLN A 80 19.94 -8.46 -1.06
N LYS A 81 18.81 -9.19 -0.98
CA LYS A 81 18.83 -10.66 -0.78
C LYS A 81 19.41 -11.42 -1.96
N ARG A 82 19.29 -10.91 -3.17
CA ARG A 82 19.92 -11.54 -4.35
C ARG A 82 21.44 -11.35 -4.37
N GLU A 83 21.89 -10.19 -3.86
CA GLU A 83 23.29 -9.83 -3.80
C GLU A 83 24.02 -10.47 -2.58
N ALA A 84 23.29 -10.77 -1.50
CA ALA A 84 23.78 -11.43 -0.29
C ALA A 84 22.81 -12.54 0.17
N PRO A 85 22.93 -13.78 -0.32
CA PRO A 85 22.10 -14.89 0.13
C PRO A 85 22.41 -15.20 1.60
N GLY A 86 21.46 -14.93 2.49
CA GLY A 86 21.57 -15.23 3.94
C GLY A 86 20.93 -14.21 4.87
N VAL A 87 20.46 -13.08 4.38
CA VAL A 87 19.80 -12.07 5.23
C VAL A 87 18.28 -12.26 5.28
N ALA A 88 17.81 -12.25 6.50
CA ALA A 88 16.49 -12.54 7.04
C ALA A 88 15.25 -12.24 6.19
N GLU A 89 14.18 -12.97 6.50
CA GLU A 89 12.82 -12.79 5.98
C GLU A 89 12.38 -11.33 6.00
N CYS A 90 11.64 -10.97 4.95
CA CYS A 90 10.96 -9.68 4.86
C CYS A 90 10.11 -9.49 6.13
N ILE A 91 10.62 -8.73 7.08
CA ILE A 91 9.89 -8.35 8.27
C ILE A 91 8.68 -7.58 7.77
N SER A 92 7.49 -8.19 7.86
CA SER A 92 6.27 -7.41 7.85
C SER A 92 6.46 -6.33 8.90
N PRO A 93 6.29 -5.05 8.61
CA PRO A 93 6.25 -4.07 9.67
C PRO A 93 5.09 -4.48 10.57
N THR A 94 5.42 -5.17 11.64
CA THR A 94 4.52 -5.26 12.79
C THR A 94 4.45 -3.82 13.26
N ALA A 95 3.37 -3.15 12.94
CA ALA A 95 3.14 -1.79 13.36
C ALA A 95 3.04 -1.77 14.89
N SER A 96 4.20 -1.71 15.52
CA SER A 96 4.35 -1.20 16.86
C SER A 96 4.40 0.33 16.77
N VAL A 97 3.38 0.90 16.18
CA VAL A 97 3.08 2.30 16.36
C VAL A 97 2.36 2.35 17.70
N GLY A 98 2.91 3.10 18.66
CA GLY A 98 2.17 3.50 19.85
C GLY A 98 0.87 4.16 19.37
N ALA A 99 -0.21 3.40 19.37
CA ALA A 99 -1.49 3.83 18.89
C ALA A 99 -2.00 4.91 19.83
N SER A 100 -2.15 6.12 19.34
CA SER A 100 -3.04 7.09 19.96
C SER A 100 -4.45 6.47 19.95
N GLN A 101 -5.26 6.76 20.99
CA GLN A 101 -6.60 6.17 21.16
C GLN A 101 -7.52 6.35 19.94
N GLU A 102 -7.31 7.35 19.14
CA GLU A 102 -8.04 7.64 17.91
C GLU A 102 -7.82 6.59 16.82
N TYR A 103 -6.58 6.10 16.66
CA TYR A 103 -6.25 5.01 15.72
C TYR A 103 -6.81 3.65 16.13
N THR A 104 -7.16 3.47 17.39
CA THR A 104 -7.68 2.18 17.90
C THR A 104 -9.14 1.96 17.49
N LEU A 105 -9.95 3.01 17.41
CA LEU A 105 -11.34 2.96 16.95
C LEU A 105 -11.39 2.69 15.43
N GLU A 106 -10.66 3.45 14.62
CA GLU A 106 -10.57 3.24 13.17
C GLU A 106 -10.03 1.84 12.82
N ALA A 107 -9.05 1.33 13.59
CA ALA A 107 -8.51 -0.02 13.39
C ALA A 107 -9.55 -1.11 13.68
N HIS A 108 -10.44 -0.91 14.65
CA HIS A 108 -11.52 -1.84 14.98
C HIS A 108 -12.57 -1.89 13.87
N ASP A 109 -12.96 -0.75 13.33
CA ASP A 109 -13.95 -0.66 12.25
C ASP A 109 -13.41 -1.28 10.95
N VAL A 110 -12.14 -1.05 10.65
CA VAL A 110 -11.45 -1.73 9.53
C VAL A 110 -11.40 -3.25 9.73
N GLN A 111 -11.19 -3.74 10.96
CA GLN A 111 -11.21 -5.18 11.24
C GLN A 111 -12.60 -5.79 11.05
N ILE A 112 -13.66 -5.09 11.45
CA ILE A 112 -15.05 -5.53 11.21
C ILE A 112 -15.30 -5.54 9.70
N ALA A 113 -14.98 -4.47 9.01
CA ALA A 113 -15.12 -4.35 7.56
C ALA A 113 -14.36 -5.45 6.80
N LEU A 114 -13.16 -5.80 7.25
CA LEU A 114 -12.39 -6.92 6.70
C LEU A 114 -13.11 -8.27 6.87
N LYS A 115 -13.80 -8.48 8.00
CA LYS A 115 -14.55 -9.73 8.26
C LYS A 115 -15.77 -9.86 7.37
N THR A 116 -16.40 -8.77 6.96
CA THR A 116 -17.58 -8.78 6.07
C THR A 116 -17.22 -9.02 4.61
N LEU A 117 -15.94 -8.80 4.22
CA LEU A 117 -15.50 -9.07 2.86
C LEU A 117 -15.62 -10.56 2.50
N PRO A 118 -16.09 -10.91 1.29
CA PRO A 118 -16.01 -12.26 0.76
C PRO A 118 -14.59 -12.83 0.86
N GLN A 119 -14.45 -14.10 1.24
CA GLN A 119 -13.18 -14.75 1.54
C GLN A 119 -12.12 -14.56 0.42
N LYS A 120 -12.53 -14.64 -0.85
CA LYS A 120 -11.64 -14.45 -2.01
C LYS A 120 -11.00 -13.07 -2.08
N TYR A 121 -11.69 -12.02 -1.62
CA TYR A 121 -11.17 -10.64 -1.59
C TYR A 121 -10.33 -10.41 -0.33
N ARG A 122 -10.83 -10.85 0.81
CA ARG A 122 -10.12 -10.77 2.09
C ARG A 122 -8.75 -11.46 2.02
N ARG A 123 -8.69 -12.70 1.45
CA ARG A 123 -7.43 -13.44 1.32
C ARG A 123 -6.39 -12.70 0.49
N VAL A 124 -6.76 -12.18 -0.68
CA VAL A 124 -5.85 -11.40 -1.54
C VAL A 124 -5.39 -10.13 -0.85
N LEU A 125 -6.30 -9.43 -0.19
CA LEU A 125 -5.99 -8.21 0.55
C LEU A 125 -5.01 -8.49 1.71
N SER A 126 -5.26 -9.54 2.49
CA SER A 126 -4.37 -9.94 3.59
C SER A 126 -2.96 -10.28 3.08
N LEU A 127 -2.85 -11.10 2.06
CA LEU A 127 -1.55 -11.49 1.50
C LEU A 127 -0.76 -10.30 0.96
N VAL A 128 -1.43 -9.39 0.24
CA VAL A 128 -0.74 -8.24 -0.38
C VAL A 128 -0.52 -7.11 0.62
N VAL A 129 -1.52 -6.76 1.43
CA VAL A 129 -1.46 -5.56 2.29
C VAL A 129 -0.87 -5.88 3.66
N LEU A 130 -1.30 -6.95 4.32
CA LEU A 130 -0.84 -7.27 5.68
C LEU A 130 0.47 -8.05 5.66
N GLU A 131 0.59 -9.06 4.78
CA GLU A 131 1.78 -9.92 4.73
C GLU A 131 2.85 -9.43 3.74
N GLY A 132 2.58 -8.41 2.94
CA GLY A 132 3.55 -7.85 2.00
C GLY A 132 3.96 -8.75 0.85
N LYS A 133 3.18 -9.78 0.55
CA LYS A 133 3.48 -10.69 -0.56
C LYS A 133 3.40 -9.96 -1.91
N SER A 134 4.25 -10.35 -2.86
CA SER A 134 4.14 -9.85 -4.23
C SER A 134 2.88 -10.37 -4.91
N TYR A 135 2.48 -9.74 -6.01
CA TYR A 135 1.32 -10.21 -6.78
C TYR A 135 1.56 -11.60 -7.37
N GLU A 136 2.79 -11.89 -7.79
CA GLU A 136 3.20 -13.21 -8.28
C GLU A 136 3.03 -14.27 -7.19
N ARG A 137 3.60 -14.01 -6.00
CA ARG A 137 3.49 -14.93 -4.87
C ARG A 137 2.06 -15.10 -4.39
N THR A 138 1.27 -14.02 -4.40
CA THR A 138 -0.16 -14.05 -4.07
C THR A 138 -0.94 -14.87 -5.11
N ALA A 139 -0.61 -14.75 -6.40
CA ALA A 139 -1.20 -15.52 -7.48
C ALA A 139 -0.95 -17.03 -7.30
N GLU A 140 0.30 -17.42 -6.96
CA GLU A 140 0.65 -18.80 -6.62
C GLU A 140 -0.16 -19.33 -5.43
N ILE A 141 -0.18 -18.59 -4.30
CA ILE A 141 -0.89 -19.00 -3.08
C ILE A 141 -2.40 -19.12 -3.30
N CYS A 142 -2.96 -18.22 -4.13
CA CYS A 142 -4.39 -18.19 -4.44
C CYS A 142 -4.77 -19.06 -5.65
N ALA A 143 -3.81 -19.75 -6.27
CA ALA A 143 -3.98 -20.55 -7.48
C ALA A 143 -4.77 -19.79 -8.57
N CYS A 144 -4.34 -18.55 -8.88
CA CYS A 144 -5.00 -17.71 -9.88
C CYS A 144 -3.99 -16.84 -10.64
N SER A 145 -4.41 -16.21 -11.73
CA SER A 145 -3.54 -15.32 -12.49
C SER A 145 -3.24 -14.01 -11.73
N ILE A 146 -2.12 -13.36 -12.06
CA ILE A 146 -1.76 -12.03 -11.52
C ILE A 146 -2.86 -11.00 -11.86
N GLY A 147 -3.47 -11.08 -13.04
CA GLY A 147 -4.60 -10.23 -13.41
C GLY A 147 -5.79 -10.42 -12.46
N THR A 148 -6.06 -11.67 -12.05
CA THR A 148 -7.10 -11.98 -11.05
C THR A 148 -6.75 -11.41 -9.68
N VAL A 149 -5.48 -11.46 -9.26
CA VAL A 149 -5.04 -10.83 -8.01
C VAL A 149 -5.30 -9.32 -8.04
N LYS A 150 -4.88 -8.64 -9.12
CA LYS A 150 -5.11 -7.20 -9.30
C LYS A 150 -6.59 -6.83 -9.26
N SER A 151 -7.44 -7.55 -9.99
CA SER A 151 -8.88 -7.29 -10.03
C SER A 151 -9.58 -7.58 -8.70
N ARG A 152 -9.18 -8.64 -8.00
CA ARG A 152 -9.69 -8.94 -6.65
C ARG A 152 -9.27 -7.89 -5.63
N LEU A 153 -8.03 -7.43 -5.68
CA LEU A 153 -7.52 -6.38 -4.80
C LEU A 153 -8.26 -5.05 -5.02
N HIS A 154 -8.49 -4.69 -6.28
CA HIS A 154 -9.27 -3.50 -6.62
C HIS A 154 -10.70 -3.58 -6.05
N ARG A 155 -11.40 -4.69 -6.30
CA ARG A 155 -12.77 -4.90 -5.77
C ARG A 155 -12.80 -4.98 -4.24
N ALA A 156 -11.75 -5.53 -3.61
CA ALA A 156 -11.65 -5.56 -2.16
C ALA A 156 -11.57 -4.15 -1.56
N ARG A 157 -10.77 -3.28 -2.18
CA ARG A 157 -10.62 -1.88 -1.74
C ARG A 157 -11.92 -1.10 -1.89
N HIS A 158 -12.63 -1.23 -3.03
CA HIS A 158 -13.92 -0.59 -3.22
C HIS A 158 -14.93 -1.01 -2.17
N LYS A 159 -15.05 -2.34 -1.93
CA LYS A 159 -15.99 -2.84 -0.92
C LYS A 159 -15.64 -2.40 0.50
N LEU A 160 -14.35 -2.27 0.84
CA LEU A 160 -13.96 -1.72 2.14
C LEU A 160 -14.33 -0.23 2.25
N HIS A 161 -14.08 0.55 1.22
CA HIS A 161 -14.47 1.96 1.16
C HIS A 161 -15.99 2.10 1.37
N ASP A 162 -16.79 1.32 0.62
CA ASP A 162 -18.25 1.35 0.73
C ASP A 162 -18.78 0.98 2.15
N ILE A 163 -18.01 0.20 2.91
CA ILE A 163 -18.40 -0.21 4.26
C ILE A 163 -17.95 0.80 5.33
N VAL A 164 -16.81 1.48 5.10
CA VAL A 164 -16.23 2.41 6.08
C VAL A 164 -16.83 3.82 5.91
N ASP A 165 -17.15 4.21 4.69
CA ASP A 165 -17.64 5.55 4.38
C ASP A 165 -19.20 5.60 4.24
N GLY A 166 -19.90 4.46 4.31
CA GLY A 166 -21.36 4.35 4.26
C GLY A 166 -21.96 4.19 5.63
#